data_27395fe3acd01e937aef0c855c6955c8
#
_entry.id   27395fe3acd01e937aef0c855c6955c8
#
_cell.length_a   1.000
_cell.length_b   1.000
_cell.length_c   1.000
_cell.angle_alpha   90.00
_cell.angle_beta   90.00
_cell.angle_gamma   90.00
#
_symmetry.space_group_name_H-M   'P 1'
#
loop_
_entity.id
_entity.type
_entity.pdbx_description
1 polymer ?
#
loop_
_entity_poly.entity_id
_entity_poly.type
_entity_poly.pdbx_seq_one_letter_code
_entity_poly.pdbx_strand_id
1 'polypeptide(L)'
;MKKRLRMPALLIAGGLALGACTGGASTAPSTEPSASAAASQPAASAPASPAESAALAQVCTAPPKQDGVTLTFASYGGAYQEAQRKGWLEPYSALTGVKFQESEDSSNATIKTQVESGQVTWDVVDVGNDFGLDAHADLLEPLDYTLIPQAEILPGFATTYRVGDITYGVVLAYNTDKTGGKVPAGWADYFDLTKFPGKRGTWDYSEGGIFETALLADGVAPKDLYPLDLDRAIKKLDTIKSEIVFWPGGAKSQEQIGAGEVAMSLMWNGRAWSAKNVDKKPVEIQWNQQIVTADYLVVPKGSPNKDAAMNFIAWTTCANNNAAPSNYIPYGPTNVNAVANPDTVADLSVTNADANSAYFDDAWLVDNFAAVDEAYNNWKTQ
;
A
#
# COMPACT_ATOMS: atom_id res chain seq x y z
N MET A 1 15.24 -50.76 -29.64
CA MET A 1 14.19 -51.54 -30.33
C MET A 1 12.94 -50.69 -30.50
N LYS A 2 12.54 -50.52 -31.73
CA LYS A 2 11.39 -49.72 -32.20
C LYS A 2 10.06 -50.35 -31.79
N LYS A 3 9.04 -49.50 -31.45
CA LYS A 3 7.67 -49.71 -31.98
C LYS A 3 6.87 -48.40 -31.86
N ARG A 4 6.59 -47.83 -33.03
CA ARG A 4 5.55 -46.81 -33.30
C ARG A 4 4.22 -47.51 -33.42
N LEU A 5 3.11 -46.88 -32.97
CA LEU A 5 1.78 -47.22 -33.51
C LEU A 5 1.01 -45.91 -33.80
N ARG A 6 0.38 -45.93 -34.97
CA ARG A 6 -0.26 -44.82 -35.66
C ARG A 6 -1.77 -44.75 -35.34
N MET A 7 -2.31 -43.52 -35.61
CA MET A 7 -3.69 -43.06 -35.66
C MET A 7 -4.69 -44.00 -36.39
N PRO A 8 -6.03 -43.75 -36.27
CA PRO A 8 -6.63 -43.02 -37.40
C PRO A 8 -7.63 -41.92 -37.03
N ALA A 9 -7.73 -40.95 -37.97
CA ALA A 9 -8.71 -39.90 -38.08
C ALA A 9 -10.06 -40.43 -38.60
N LEU A 10 -11.15 -39.80 -38.20
CA LEU A 10 -12.45 -39.98 -38.89
C LEU A 10 -13.08 -38.60 -39.14
N LEU A 11 -13.18 -38.27 -40.40
CA LEU A 11 -13.96 -37.16 -40.98
C LEU A 11 -15.38 -37.66 -41.23
N ILE A 12 -16.41 -36.84 -40.91
CA ILE A 12 -17.70 -36.90 -41.58
C ILE A 12 -18.18 -35.47 -41.85
N ALA A 13 -18.46 -35.20 -43.11
CA ALA A 13 -18.98 -33.98 -43.69
C ALA A 13 -20.48 -34.11 -43.99
N GLY A 14 -21.13 -32.96 -44.15
CA GLY A 14 -22.41 -32.85 -44.90
C GLY A 14 -23.53 -32.24 -44.05
N GLY A 15 -24.10 -31.12 -44.48
CA GLY A 15 -25.00 -30.83 -45.46
C GLY A 15 -25.63 -29.43 -45.35
N LEU A 16 -25.60 -28.70 -46.45
CA LEU A 16 -26.33 -27.48 -46.70
C LEU A 16 -27.84 -27.73 -46.89
N ALA A 17 -28.67 -26.77 -46.43
CA ALA A 17 -29.95 -26.51 -47.04
C ALA A 17 -30.27 -25.00 -46.98
N LEU A 18 -30.40 -24.40 -48.16
CA LEU A 18 -30.94 -23.09 -48.41
C LEU A 18 -32.48 -23.09 -48.35
N GLY A 19 -33.08 -22.05 -47.84
CA GLY A 19 -34.51 -21.79 -47.97
C GLY A 19 -34.79 -20.29 -47.75
N ALA A 20 -35.04 -19.57 -48.84
CA ALA A 20 -35.52 -18.20 -48.86
C ALA A 20 -37.07 -18.16 -48.82
N CYS A 21 -37.67 -17.19 -48.15
CA CYS A 21 -38.68 -16.24 -48.72
C CYS A 21 -39.44 -15.42 -47.66
N THR A 22 -39.39 -14.13 -47.88
CA THR A 22 -40.47 -13.07 -47.83
C THR A 22 -41.20 -12.74 -46.53
N GLY A 23 -40.99 -11.48 -46.10
CA GLY A 23 -42.06 -10.48 -45.98
C GLY A 23 -42.84 -10.40 -44.67
N GLY A 24 -42.74 -9.29 -43.96
CA GLY A 24 -43.73 -8.86 -42.99
C GLY A 24 -43.16 -7.97 -41.86
N ALA A 25 -43.39 -6.67 -41.99
CA ALA A 25 -43.12 -5.69 -40.95
C ALA A 25 -44.07 -5.85 -39.76
N SER A 26 -43.60 -5.82 -38.53
CA SER A 26 -44.28 -5.21 -37.39
C SER A 26 -43.42 -5.20 -36.12
N THR A 27 -43.25 -3.99 -35.58
CA THR A 27 -43.08 -3.62 -34.16
C THR A 27 -42.13 -4.39 -33.28
N ALA A 28 -41.08 -3.70 -32.87
CA ALA A 28 -40.15 -4.07 -31.79
C ALA A 28 -40.85 -4.20 -30.43
N PRO A 29 -40.31 -5.04 -29.55
CA PRO A 29 -39.93 -4.55 -28.21
C PRO A 29 -38.44 -4.68 -27.96
N SER A 30 -37.93 -3.62 -27.39
CA SER A 30 -36.59 -3.47 -26.80
C SER A 30 -36.30 -4.60 -25.81
N THR A 31 -35.26 -5.37 -26.06
CA THR A 31 -34.61 -6.19 -25.03
C THR A 31 -33.21 -5.63 -24.82
N GLU A 32 -33.04 -4.98 -23.67
CA GLU A 32 -31.73 -4.60 -23.16
C GLU A 32 -30.82 -5.84 -23.03
N PRO A 33 -29.53 -5.75 -23.39
CA PRO A 33 -28.57 -6.74 -23.03
C PRO A 33 -28.20 -6.57 -21.56
N SER A 34 -28.36 -7.65 -20.80
CA SER A 34 -27.87 -7.78 -19.42
C SER A 34 -26.39 -7.44 -19.36
N ALA A 35 -26.08 -6.30 -18.76
CA ALA A 35 -24.71 -5.90 -18.46
C ALA A 35 -24.15 -6.81 -17.36
N SER A 36 -23.07 -7.50 -17.70
CA SER A 36 -22.18 -8.13 -16.75
C SER A 36 -21.72 -7.07 -15.73
N ALA A 37 -21.87 -7.36 -14.46
CA ALA A 37 -21.45 -6.49 -13.38
C ALA A 37 -19.92 -6.32 -13.45
N ALA A 38 -19.48 -5.18 -13.96
CA ALA A 38 -18.13 -4.70 -13.72
C ALA A 38 -18.03 -4.31 -12.25
N ALA A 39 -17.04 -4.84 -11.54
CA ALA A 39 -16.70 -4.43 -10.20
C ALA A 39 -16.49 -2.91 -10.18
N SER A 40 -17.32 -2.21 -9.43
CA SER A 40 -17.23 -0.77 -9.26
C SER A 40 -15.99 -0.46 -8.42
N GLN A 41 -15.00 0.18 -9.01
CA GLN A 41 -13.94 0.87 -8.25
C GLN A 41 -14.62 1.86 -7.28
N PRO A 42 -14.16 1.99 -6.03
CA PRO A 42 -14.64 3.02 -5.15
C PRO A 42 -14.28 4.38 -5.75
N ALA A 43 -15.30 5.16 -6.12
CA ALA A 43 -15.11 6.55 -6.47
C ALA A 43 -14.54 7.28 -5.26
N ALA A 44 -13.40 7.93 -5.43
CA ALA A 44 -12.87 8.84 -4.44
C ALA A 44 -13.94 9.88 -4.13
N SER A 45 -14.50 9.83 -2.93
CA SER A 45 -15.46 10.83 -2.45
C SER A 45 -14.73 12.16 -2.35
N ALA A 46 -15.27 13.21 -2.96
CA ALA A 46 -14.76 14.56 -2.81
C ALA A 46 -14.68 14.91 -1.32
N PRO A 47 -13.64 15.64 -0.89
CA PRO A 47 -13.50 16.01 0.51
C PRO A 47 -14.73 16.80 0.97
N ALA A 48 -15.34 16.39 2.07
CA ALA A 48 -16.44 17.08 2.69
C ALA A 48 -16.04 18.51 3.07
N SER A 49 -16.95 19.44 2.93
CA SER A 49 -16.70 20.84 3.30
C SER A 49 -16.32 20.98 4.78
N PRO A 50 -15.33 21.81 5.16
CA PRO A 50 -14.85 21.92 6.53
C PRO A 50 -15.93 22.21 7.60
N ALA A 51 -17.06 22.77 7.20
CA ALA A 51 -18.18 23.07 8.09
C ALA A 51 -19.08 21.86 8.42
N GLU A 52 -19.13 20.85 7.55
CA GLU A 52 -19.89 19.60 7.79
C GLU A 52 -19.04 18.60 8.60
N SER A 53 -17.72 18.60 8.40
CA SER A 53 -16.79 17.70 9.10
C SER A 53 -16.74 17.97 10.61
N ALA A 54 -16.96 19.23 11.04
CA ALA A 54 -16.96 19.61 12.46
C ALA A 54 -18.19 19.10 13.25
N ALA A 55 -19.25 18.68 12.57
CA ALA A 55 -20.50 18.24 13.22
C ALA A 55 -20.55 16.74 13.54
N LEU A 56 -19.61 15.93 13.02
CA LEU A 56 -19.63 14.46 13.10
C LEU A 56 -18.40 13.86 13.82
N ALA A 57 -17.57 14.67 14.48
CA ALA A 57 -16.50 14.13 15.30
C ALA A 57 -17.11 13.29 16.44
N GLN A 58 -17.23 11.99 16.22
CA GLN A 58 -17.59 11.06 17.29
C GLN A 58 -16.55 11.21 18.40
N VAL A 59 -17.03 11.52 19.62
CA VAL A 59 -16.16 11.55 20.79
C VAL A 59 -15.71 10.11 21.01
N CYS A 60 -14.44 9.83 20.71
CA CYS A 60 -13.84 8.54 20.99
C CYS A 60 -14.09 8.16 22.44
N THR A 61 -14.65 7.01 22.67
CA THR A 61 -14.85 6.51 24.04
C THR A 61 -13.48 6.40 24.70
N ALA A 62 -13.33 7.00 25.87
CA ALA A 62 -12.08 6.91 26.62
C ALA A 62 -11.79 5.43 26.92
N PRO A 63 -10.62 4.89 26.53
CA PRO A 63 -10.29 3.51 26.82
C PRO A 63 -10.18 3.28 28.33
N PRO A 64 -10.38 2.05 28.79
CA PRO A 64 -10.24 1.72 30.22
C PRO A 64 -8.81 1.96 30.70
N LYS A 65 -8.65 2.23 32.00
CA LYS A 65 -7.33 2.19 32.64
C LYS A 65 -6.78 0.76 32.58
N GLN A 66 -5.50 0.65 32.23
CA GLN A 66 -4.80 -0.61 32.03
C GLN A 66 -3.41 -0.57 32.68
N ASP A 67 -3.37 -0.07 33.93
CA ASP A 67 -2.13 0.03 34.69
C ASP A 67 -1.43 -1.34 34.80
N GLY A 68 -0.13 -1.37 34.50
CA GLY A 68 0.67 -2.59 34.56
C GLY A 68 0.71 -3.41 33.27
N VAL A 69 -0.12 -3.07 32.26
CA VAL A 69 -0.02 -3.68 30.92
C VAL A 69 1.14 -3.07 30.16
N THR A 70 1.91 -3.92 29.48
CA THR A 70 2.92 -3.52 28.50
C THR A 70 2.57 -4.13 27.15
N LEU A 71 2.35 -3.27 26.15
CA LEU A 71 2.14 -3.67 24.75
C LEU A 71 3.44 -3.57 23.96
N THR A 72 3.75 -4.56 23.15
CA THR A 72 4.80 -4.46 22.14
C THR A 72 4.16 -3.99 20.83
N PHE A 73 4.60 -2.81 20.38
CA PHE A 73 4.22 -2.20 19.11
C PHE A 73 5.37 -2.36 18.11
N ALA A 74 5.12 -3.04 16.99
CA ALA A 74 6.08 -3.24 15.93
C ALA A 74 5.71 -2.39 14.71
N SER A 75 6.68 -1.67 14.15
CA SER A 75 6.50 -0.79 12.98
C SER A 75 7.82 -0.62 12.20
N TYR A 76 7.87 0.34 11.29
CA TYR A 76 8.94 0.52 10.30
C TYR A 76 10.07 1.47 10.73
N GLY A 77 10.18 1.81 12.01
CA GLY A 77 11.25 2.65 12.55
C GLY A 77 11.31 4.09 12.00
N GLY A 78 12.34 4.82 12.43
CA GLY A 78 12.66 6.15 11.96
C GLY A 78 11.52 7.18 12.11
N ALA A 79 11.44 8.14 11.17
CA ALA A 79 10.48 9.25 11.25
C ALA A 79 9.00 8.82 11.31
N TYR A 80 8.65 7.67 10.73
CA TYR A 80 7.28 7.17 10.76
C TYR A 80 6.91 6.64 12.15
N GLN A 81 7.70 5.74 12.70
CA GLN A 81 7.43 5.22 14.05
C GLN A 81 7.55 6.30 15.13
N GLU A 82 8.41 7.30 14.93
CA GLU A 82 8.45 8.50 15.77
C GLU A 82 7.12 9.28 15.72
N ALA A 83 6.51 9.42 14.53
CA ALA A 83 5.21 10.05 14.38
C ALA A 83 4.09 9.24 15.07
N GLN A 84 4.12 7.92 14.96
CA GLN A 84 3.22 7.02 15.68
C GLN A 84 3.42 7.11 17.20
N ARG A 85 4.67 7.14 17.66
CA ARG A 85 4.98 7.31 19.09
C ARG A 85 4.37 8.59 19.65
N LYS A 86 4.60 9.72 18.99
CA LYS A 86 4.09 11.02 19.42
C LYS A 86 2.58 11.18 19.24
N GLY A 87 2.05 10.61 18.16
CA GLY A 87 0.62 10.71 17.84
C GLY A 87 -0.23 9.72 18.62
N TRP A 88 0.28 8.55 18.93
CA TRP A 88 -0.50 7.44 19.49
C TRP A 88 0.07 6.89 20.79
N LEU A 89 1.33 6.40 20.80
CA LEU A 89 1.82 5.62 21.95
C LEU A 89 1.90 6.44 23.22
N GLU A 90 2.53 7.63 23.17
CA GLU A 90 2.68 8.52 24.33
C GLU A 90 1.33 9.04 24.85
N PRO A 91 0.40 9.55 24.00
CA PRO A 91 -0.92 9.98 24.47
C PRO A 91 -1.74 8.83 25.05
N TYR A 92 -1.70 7.62 24.44
CA TYR A 92 -2.41 6.46 24.97
C TYR A 92 -1.84 6.00 26.31
N SER A 93 -0.50 5.98 26.45
CA SER A 93 0.17 5.71 27.73
C SER A 93 -0.28 6.66 28.82
N ALA A 94 -0.28 7.96 28.55
CA ALA A 94 -0.71 8.99 29.50
C ALA A 94 -2.18 8.82 29.91
N LEU A 95 -3.01 8.41 28.96
CA LEU A 95 -4.44 8.22 29.19
C LEU A 95 -4.75 6.96 29.99
N THR A 96 -4.08 5.83 29.69
CA THR A 96 -4.48 4.49 30.18
C THR A 96 -3.55 3.89 31.21
N GLY A 97 -2.29 4.33 31.28
CA GLY A 97 -1.25 3.68 32.09
C GLY A 97 -0.53 2.54 31.37
N VAL A 98 -0.93 2.17 30.16
CA VAL A 98 -0.23 1.18 29.32
C VAL A 98 1.19 1.67 29.04
N LYS A 99 2.15 0.76 29.09
CA LYS A 99 3.52 1.00 28.62
C LYS A 99 3.72 0.37 27.26
N PHE A 100 4.54 0.99 26.42
CA PHE A 100 4.92 0.41 25.14
C PHE A 100 6.37 -0.03 25.14
N GLN A 101 6.60 -1.24 24.59
CA GLN A 101 7.87 -1.63 24.01
C GLN A 101 7.75 -1.48 22.49
N GLU A 102 8.81 -1.03 21.85
CA GLU A 102 8.79 -0.79 20.42
C GLU A 102 9.78 -1.71 19.70
N SER A 103 9.36 -2.23 18.54
CA SER A 103 10.19 -2.94 17.58
C SER A 103 10.20 -2.14 16.27
N GLU A 104 11.37 -2.02 15.65
CA GLU A 104 11.53 -1.45 14.30
C GLU A 104 11.49 -2.54 13.21
N ASP A 105 11.32 -3.79 13.60
CA ASP A 105 10.99 -4.92 12.73
C ASP A 105 9.49 -5.16 12.81
N SER A 106 8.80 -5.13 11.66
CA SER A 106 7.38 -5.44 11.48
C SER A 106 7.19 -6.48 10.38
N SER A 107 8.22 -7.28 10.09
CA SER A 107 8.20 -8.23 8.98
C SER A 107 7.15 -9.33 9.17
N ASN A 108 6.46 -9.66 8.08
CA ASN A 108 5.48 -10.75 8.01
C ASN A 108 6.11 -12.10 8.42
N ALA A 109 7.40 -12.29 8.10
CA ALA A 109 8.16 -13.49 8.46
C ALA A 109 8.33 -13.63 9.98
N THR A 110 8.55 -12.52 10.69
CA THR A 110 8.67 -12.51 12.17
C THR A 110 7.31 -12.82 12.81
N ILE A 111 6.20 -12.24 12.31
CA ILE A 111 4.85 -12.60 12.77
C ILE A 111 4.64 -14.12 12.64
N LYS A 112 4.89 -14.66 11.46
CA LYS A 112 4.76 -16.10 11.18
C LYS A 112 5.59 -16.93 12.14
N THR A 113 6.86 -16.59 12.33
CA THR A 113 7.78 -17.33 13.23
C THR A 113 7.29 -17.31 14.67
N GLN A 114 6.81 -16.17 15.19
CA GLN A 114 6.29 -16.05 16.54
C GLN A 114 5.04 -16.91 16.73
N VAL A 115 4.11 -16.84 15.81
CA VAL A 115 2.84 -17.58 15.88
C VAL A 115 3.06 -19.07 15.76
N GLU A 116 3.83 -19.54 14.76
CA GLU A 116 4.11 -20.96 14.55
C GLU A 116 4.90 -21.60 15.69
N SER A 117 5.79 -20.83 16.35
CA SER A 117 6.51 -21.30 17.54
C SER A 117 5.69 -21.26 18.83
N GLY A 118 4.54 -20.58 18.83
CA GLY A 118 3.74 -20.32 20.02
C GLY A 118 4.41 -19.37 21.03
N GLN A 119 5.38 -18.58 20.58
CA GLN A 119 6.10 -17.60 21.40
C GLN A 119 5.84 -16.18 20.87
N VAL A 120 4.60 -15.76 20.98
CA VAL A 120 4.17 -14.44 20.51
C VAL A 120 4.55 -13.38 21.54
N THR A 121 5.34 -12.41 21.09
CA THR A 121 5.82 -11.28 21.91
C THR A 121 5.35 -9.93 21.38
N TRP A 122 4.86 -9.87 20.15
CA TRP A 122 4.26 -8.68 19.57
C TRP A 122 2.76 -8.66 19.83
N ASP A 123 2.23 -7.49 20.17
CA ASP A 123 0.80 -7.31 20.49
C ASP A 123 0.08 -6.56 19.38
N VAL A 124 0.67 -5.50 18.83
CA VAL A 124 0.17 -4.75 17.70
C VAL A 124 1.27 -4.58 16.69
N VAL A 125 0.99 -4.92 15.44
CA VAL A 125 1.96 -4.79 14.34
C VAL A 125 1.35 -3.92 13.25
N ASP A 126 2.14 -2.97 12.80
CA ASP A 126 1.89 -2.16 11.62
C ASP A 126 2.46 -2.91 10.41
N VAL A 127 1.60 -3.26 9.46
CA VAL A 127 1.92 -4.07 8.28
C VAL A 127 1.52 -3.36 6.99
N GLY A 128 2.19 -3.71 5.89
CA GLY A 128 1.86 -3.22 4.58
C GLY A 128 0.57 -3.81 3.98
N ASN A 129 0.25 -3.38 2.80
CA ASN A 129 -0.93 -3.80 2.05
C ASN A 129 -0.94 -5.28 1.64
N ASP A 130 0.22 -5.93 1.62
CA ASP A 130 0.44 -7.34 1.30
C ASP A 130 0.07 -8.31 2.43
N PHE A 131 -0.34 -7.82 3.62
CA PHE A 131 -0.63 -8.65 4.79
C PHE A 131 -1.97 -8.32 5.45
N GLY A 132 -2.48 -9.26 6.26
CA GLY A 132 -3.70 -9.05 7.07
C GLY A 132 -5.02 -9.36 6.36
N LEU A 133 -5.00 -9.97 5.17
CA LEU A 133 -6.19 -10.50 4.49
C LEU A 133 -6.56 -11.91 5.01
N ASP A 134 -7.70 -12.44 4.54
CA ASP A 134 -8.21 -13.77 4.96
C ASP A 134 -7.22 -14.91 4.71
N ALA A 135 -6.31 -14.77 3.76
CA ALA A 135 -5.20 -15.71 3.54
C ALA A 135 -4.26 -15.84 4.77
N HIS A 136 -4.27 -14.85 5.66
CA HIS A 136 -3.43 -14.80 6.87
C HIS A 136 -4.19 -15.15 8.16
N ALA A 137 -5.41 -15.72 8.07
CA ALA A 137 -6.28 -16.04 9.19
C ALA A 137 -5.62 -16.94 10.25
N ASP A 138 -4.68 -17.80 9.84
CA ASP A 138 -3.97 -18.69 10.77
C ASP A 138 -2.91 -17.96 11.62
N LEU A 139 -2.51 -16.75 11.21
CA LEU A 139 -1.47 -15.95 11.84
C LEU A 139 -1.99 -14.79 12.68
N LEU A 140 -3.28 -14.45 12.57
CA LEU A 140 -3.84 -13.22 13.13
C LEU A 140 -5.07 -13.50 14.00
N GLU A 141 -5.27 -12.62 14.97
CA GLU A 141 -6.53 -12.53 15.72
C GLU A 141 -7.54 -11.71 14.90
N PRO A 142 -8.82 -12.14 14.81
CA PRO A 142 -9.85 -11.30 14.24
C PRO A 142 -10.04 -10.04 15.07
N LEU A 143 -10.16 -8.90 14.40
CA LEU A 143 -10.35 -7.60 15.05
C LEU A 143 -11.75 -7.46 15.66
N ASP A 144 -11.84 -6.80 16.79
CA ASP A 144 -13.10 -6.55 17.49
C ASP A 144 -13.78 -5.27 16.98
N TYR A 145 -14.61 -5.42 15.97
CA TYR A 145 -15.41 -4.31 15.42
C TYR A 145 -16.59 -3.87 16.29
N THR A 146 -16.76 -4.43 17.47
CA THR A 146 -17.64 -3.83 18.49
C THR A 146 -16.98 -2.64 19.19
N LEU A 147 -15.65 -2.57 19.15
CA LEU A 147 -14.82 -1.50 19.68
C LEU A 147 -14.32 -0.56 18.59
N ILE A 148 -13.85 -1.12 17.46
CA ILE A 148 -13.24 -0.40 16.34
C ILE A 148 -14.36 0.21 15.48
N PRO A 149 -14.28 1.52 15.11
CA PRO A 149 -15.34 2.21 14.37
C PRO A 149 -15.32 1.86 12.88
N GLN A 150 -15.62 0.61 12.52
CA GLN A 150 -15.51 0.09 11.14
C GLN A 150 -16.21 0.97 10.09
N ALA A 151 -17.41 1.48 10.42
CA ALA A 151 -18.20 2.28 9.49
C ALA A 151 -17.58 3.67 9.19
N GLU A 152 -16.60 4.09 9.99
CA GLU A 152 -15.88 5.35 9.82
C GLU A 152 -14.56 5.17 9.09
N ILE A 153 -14.12 3.93 8.83
CA ILE A 153 -12.90 3.64 8.09
C ILE A 153 -13.19 3.66 6.58
N LEU A 154 -12.27 4.17 5.80
CA LEU A 154 -12.36 4.20 4.34
C LEU A 154 -12.74 2.82 3.78
N PRO A 155 -13.64 2.76 2.77
CA PRO A 155 -14.07 1.49 2.18
C PRO A 155 -12.87 0.65 1.72
N GLY A 156 -12.86 -0.64 2.11
CA GLY A 156 -11.78 -1.57 1.79
C GLY A 156 -10.62 -1.58 2.80
N PHE A 157 -10.57 -0.62 3.74
CA PHE A 157 -9.47 -0.50 4.71
C PHE A 157 -9.79 -1.15 6.07
N ALA A 158 -10.90 -1.83 6.23
CA ALA A 158 -11.26 -2.58 7.43
C ALA A 158 -11.78 -3.96 7.02
N THR A 159 -10.98 -5.00 7.30
CA THR A 159 -11.31 -6.41 7.03
C THR A 159 -11.33 -7.22 8.33
N THR A 160 -11.54 -8.52 8.27
CA THR A 160 -11.60 -9.36 9.48
C THR A 160 -10.35 -9.23 10.36
N TYR A 161 -9.16 -9.11 9.76
CA TYR A 161 -7.89 -9.24 10.47
C TYR A 161 -7.02 -7.99 10.46
N ARG A 162 -7.38 -6.96 9.67
CA ARG A 162 -6.62 -5.71 9.61
C ARG A 162 -7.54 -4.49 9.53
N VAL A 163 -7.07 -3.38 10.05
CA VAL A 163 -7.70 -2.07 9.91
C VAL A 163 -6.65 -1.05 9.50
N GLY A 164 -6.97 -0.25 8.48
CA GLY A 164 -6.07 0.81 8.00
C GLY A 164 -5.80 1.84 9.09
N ASP A 165 -4.55 2.20 9.24
CA ASP A 165 -4.10 3.20 10.21
C ASP A 165 -3.67 4.51 9.54
N ILE A 166 -2.93 4.42 8.42
CA ILE A 166 -2.53 5.57 7.61
C ILE A 166 -2.69 5.29 6.11
N THR A 167 -2.79 6.37 5.32
CA THR A 167 -2.61 6.34 3.86
C THR A 167 -1.31 7.03 3.48
N TYR A 168 -0.60 6.48 2.48
CA TYR A 168 0.63 7.06 1.96
C TYR A 168 0.80 6.79 0.46
N GLY A 169 1.87 7.30 -0.14
CA GLY A 169 2.17 7.10 -1.55
C GLY A 169 3.59 6.58 -1.77
N VAL A 170 3.71 5.60 -2.67
CA VAL A 170 4.98 5.30 -3.34
C VAL A 170 5.18 6.36 -4.41
N VAL A 171 6.22 7.17 -4.26
CA VAL A 171 6.48 8.36 -5.08
C VAL A 171 7.86 8.33 -5.71
N LEU A 172 8.01 9.09 -6.79
CA LEU A 172 9.32 9.40 -7.34
C LEU A 172 9.91 10.60 -6.58
N ALA A 173 10.83 10.35 -5.66
CA ALA A 173 11.63 11.42 -5.06
C ALA A 173 12.89 11.69 -5.87
N TYR A 174 13.36 12.93 -5.91
CA TYR A 174 14.58 13.30 -6.62
C TYR A 174 15.39 14.34 -5.84
N ASN A 175 16.72 14.22 -5.96
CA ASN A 175 17.65 15.20 -5.40
C ASN A 175 17.90 16.29 -6.46
N THR A 176 17.53 17.53 -6.15
CA THR A 176 17.57 18.65 -7.10
C THR A 176 18.97 19.01 -7.56
N ASP A 177 19.99 18.82 -6.72
CA ASP A 177 21.39 19.04 -7.09
C ASP A 177 21.87 17.99 -8.10
N LYS A 178 21.42 16.73 -7.93
CA LYS A 178 21.79 15.62 -8.81
C LYS A 178 21.06 15.67 -10.15
N THR A 179 19.83 16.18 -10.16
CA THR A 179 19.09 16.39 -11.42
C THR A 179 19.47 17.69 -12.13
N GLY A 180 20.36 18.50 -11.55
CA GLY A 180 20.76 19.80 -12.09
C GLY A 180 19.60 20.78 -12.18
N GLY A 181 18.67 20.71 -11.24
CA GLY A 181 17.46 21.53 -11.19
C GLY A 181 16.37 21.11 -12.18
N LYS A 182 16.56 20.05 -12.96
CA LYS A 182 15.51 19.51 -13.83
C LYS A 182 14.50 18.73 -13.00
N VAL A 183 13.22 18.92 -13.32
CA VAL A 183 12.11 18.21 -12.70
C VAL A 183 11.76 16.99 -13.54
N PRO A 184 11.81 15.75 -12.98
CA PRO A 184 11.33 14.56 -13.70
C PRO A 184 9.81 14.62 -13.86
N ALA A 185 9.29 14.11 -14.98
CA ALA A 185 7.87 14.15 -15.28
C ALA A 185 7.08 12.93 -14.74
N GLY A 186 7.77 11.88 -14.31
CA GLY A 186 7.18 10.63 -13.82
C GLY A 186 8.15 9.48 -13.95
N TRP A 187 7.64 8.24 -13.83
CA TRP A 187 8.49 7.05 -13.81
C TRP A 187 9.31 6.83 -15.09
N ALA A 188 8.84 7.26 -16.27
CA ALA A 188 9.65 7.17 -17.49
C ALA A 188 11.01 7.89 -17.34
N ASP A 189 11.04 9.03 -16.66
CA ASP A 189 12.27 9.78 -16.38
C ASP A 189 13.18 9.09 -15.34
N TYR A 190 12.60 8.32 -14.41
CA TYR A 190 13.38 7.48 -13.49
C TYR A 190 14.21 6.43 -14.25
N PHE A 191 13.70 5.90 -15.37
CA PHE A 191 14.39 4.93 -16.22
C PHE A 191 15.27 5.57 -17.31
N ASP A 192 15.24 6.88 -17.51
CA ASP A 192 16.05 7.56 -18.51
C ASP A 192 17.38 8.06 -17.93
N LEU A 193 18.40 7.20 -17.99
CA LEU A 193 19.76 7.51 -17.51
C LEU A 193 20.48 8.56 -18.40
N THR A 194 20.00 8.79 -19.63
CA THR A 194 20.56 9.80 -20.52
C THR A 194 20.07 11.20 -20.13
N LYS A 195 18.78 11.34 -19.91
CA LYS A 195 18.16 12.61 -19.51
C LYS A 195 18.52 12.99 -18.07
N PHE A 196 18.57 11.99 -17.19
CA PHE A 196 18.87 12.10 -15.77
C PHE A 196 19.95 11.09 -15.37
N PRO A 197 21.23 11.40 -15.50
CA PRO A 197 22.30 10.50 -15.10
C PRO A 197 22.36 10.34 -13.56
N GLY A 198 22.91 9.20 -13.11
CA GLY A 198 23.14 8.90 -11.70
C GLY A 198 22.36 7.69 -11.20
N LYS A 199 22.62 7.30 -9.98
CA LYS A 199 22.05 6.11 -9.33
C LYS A 199 20.54 6.26 -9.04
N ARG A 200 19.86 5.12 -8.91
CA ARG A 200 18.43 4.98 -8.61
C ARG A 200 18.23 4.21 -7.32
N GLY A 201 17.55 4.83 -6.35
CA GLY A 201 17.17 4.17 -5.11
C GLY A 201 15.89 3.37 -5.29
N THR A 202 15.84 2.17 -4.75
CA THR A 202 14.61 1.36 -4.66
C THR A 202 14.59 0.49 -3.43
N TRP A 203 13.41 0.09 -2.96
CA TRP A 203 13.27 -0.80 -1.84
C TRP A 203 13.81 -2.19 -2.17
N ASP A 204 14.42 -2.81 -1.18
CA ASP A 204 14.99 -4.15 -1.27
C ASP A 204 13.96 -5.24 -0.95
N TYR A 205 12.80 -5.15 -1.61
CA TYR A 205 11.69 -6.07 -1.40
C TYR A 205 10.77 -6.12 -2.64
N SER A 206 10.08 -7.24 -2.83
CA SER A 206 9.30 -7.50 -4.06
C SER A 206 8.01 -6.70 -4.15
N GLU A 207 7.36 -6.37 -3.04
CA GLU A 207 6.02 -5.75 -3.01
C GLU A 207 6.04 -4.22 -2.90
N GLY A 208 7.18 -3.60 -2.93
CA GLY A 208 7.29 -2.14 -2.73
C GLY A 208 6.93 -1.28 -3.93
N GLY A 209 6.27 -1.81 -4.96
CA GLY A 209 5.89 -1.08 -6.16
C GLY A 209 6.95 -1.03 -7.25
N ILE A 210 8.01 -1.85 -7.15
CA ILE A 210 9.10 -1.86 -8.14
C ILE A 210 8.62 -2.32 -9.52
N PHE A 211 7.76 -3.35 -9.59
CA PHE A 211 7.21 -3.86 -10.83
C PHE A 211 6.16 -2.91 -11.42
N GLU A 212 5.29 -2.37 -10.59
CA GLU A 212 4.28 -1.39 -10.97
C GLU A 212 4.93 -0.14 -11.57
N THR A 213 5.96 0.40 -10.92
CA THR A 213 6.67 1.59 -11.43
C THR A 213 7.41 1.31 -12.73
N ALA A 214 7.93 0.10 -12.93
CA ALA A 214 8.52 -0.32 -14.20
C ALA A 214 7.47 -0.40 -15.32
N LEU A 215 6.29 -0.95 -15.03
CA LEU A 215 5.18 -1.03 -15.98
C LEU A 215 4.62 0.35 -16.32
N LEU A 216 4.42 1.22 -15.33
CA LEU A 216 4.04 2.62 -15.54
C LEU A 216 5.05 3.36 -16.42
N ALA A 217 6.35 3.16 -16.16
CA ALA A 217 7.42 3.73 -16.97
C ALA A 217 7.47 3.19 -18.41
N ASP A 218 6.95 1.97 -18.62
CA ASP A 218 6.86 1.35 -19.95
C ASP A 218 5.52 1.62 -20.64
N GLY A 219 4.71 2.54 -20.07
CA GLY A 219 3.48 3.06 -20.67
C GLY A 219 2.22 2.25 -20.40
N VAL A 220 2.23 1.34 -19.42
CA VAL A 220 1.01 0.71 -18.91
C VAL A 220 0.19 1.77 -18.17
N ALA A 221 -1.10 1.87 -18.49
CA ALA A 221 -1.95 2.81 -17.77
C ALA A 221 -2.22 2.33 -16.33
N PRO A 222 -2.37 3.23 -15.33
CA PRO A 222 -2.57 2.86 -13.94
C PRO A 222 -3.69 1.83 -13.71
N LYS A 223 -4.81 1.97 -14.43
CA LYS A 223 -5.96 1.05 -14.35
C LYS A 223 -5.74 -0.34 -14.96
N ASP A 224 -4.66 -0.51 -15.74
CA ASP A 224 -4.35 -1.73 -16.49
C ASP A 224 -3.11 -2.44 -15.92
N LEU A 225 -2.65 -2.08 -14.70
CA LEU A 225 -1.47 -2.64 -14.08
C LEU A 225 -1.63 -4.13 -13.72
N TYR A 226 -2.80 -4.50 -13.25
CA TYR A 226 -3.06 -5.86 -12.77
C TYR A 226 -3.91 -6.68 -13.78
N PRO A 227 -3.56 -7.97 -13.96
CA PRO A 227 -2.44 -8.70 -13.35
C PRO A 227 -1.08 -8.16 -13.84
N LEU A 228 -0.05 -8.14 -12.96
CA LEU A 228 1.27 -7.64 -13.33
C LEU A 228 1.91 -8.50 -14.43
N ASP A 229 2.38 -7.86 -15.50
CA ASP A 229 3.26 -8.47 -16.50
C ASP A 229 4.72 -8.43 -16.00
N LEU A 230 5.07 -9.45 -15.19
CA LEU A 230 6.38 -9.52 -14.54
C LEU A 230 7.54 -9.57 -15.55
N ASP A 231 7.39 -10.28 -16.67
CA ASP A 231 8.44 -10.35 -17.71
C ASP A 231 8.71 -8.98 -18.35
N ARG A 232 7.66 -8.22 -18.60
CA ARG A 232 7.73 -6.87 -19.12
C ARG A 232 8.37 -5.91 -18.11
N ALA A 233 7.97 -6.01 -16.85
CA ALA A 233 8.52 -5.21 -15.77
C ALA A 233 10.03 -5.49 -15.57
N ILE A 234 10.44 -6.75 -15.53
CA ILE A 234 11.84 -7.17 -15.41
C ILE A 234 12.67 -6.62 -16.59
N LYS A 235 12.19 -6.78 -17.82
CA LYS A 235 12.86 -6.23 -19.00
C LYS A 235 13.07 -4.72 -18.91
N LYS A 236 12.11 -4.00 -18.31
CA LYS A 236 12.26 -2.56 -18.07
C LYS A 236 13.28 -2.29 -16.97
N LEU A 237 13.25 -3.01 -15.88
CA LEU A 237 14.21 -2.92 -14.76
C LEU A 237 15.65 -3.20 -15.21
N ASP A 238 15.86 -4.14 -16.11
CA ASP A 238 17.18 -4.45 -16.68
C ASP A 238 17.86 -3.25 -17.33
N THR A 239 17.09 -2.29 -17.85
CA THR A 239 17.64 -1.07 -18.48
C THR A 239 18.41 -0.16 -17.53
N ILE A 240 18.18 -0.30 -16.21
CA ILE A 240 18.82 0.50 -15.17
C ILE A 240 19.48 -0.32 -14.07
N LYS A 241 19.50 -1.65 -14.18
CA LYS A 241 19.91 -2.57 -13.09
C LYS A 241 21.28 -2.23 -12.50
N SER A 242 22.28 -1.89 -13.32
CA SER A 242 23.64 -1.51 -12.87
C SER A 242 23.69 -0.20 -12.07
N GLU A 243 22.64 0.60 -12.15
CA GLU A 243 22.55 1.90 -11.48
C GLU A 243 21.64 1.87 -10.24
N ILE A 244 21.05 0.71 -9.90
CA ILE A 244 20.17 0.56 -8.75
C ILE A 244 21.00 0.47 -7.47
N VAL A 245 20.55 1.19 -6.44
CA VAL A 245 21.02 1.12 -5.05
C VAL A 245 19.82 0.74 -4.20
N PHE A 246 19.88 -0.43 -3.61
CA PHE A 246 18.80 -0.92 -2.75
C PHE A 246 18.88 -0.29 -1.37
N TRP A 247 17.74 -0.04 -0.77
CA TRP A 247 17.63 0.39 0.62
C TRP A 247 16.74 -0.59 1.41
N PRO A 248 17.22 -1.06 2.59
CA PRO A 248 16.54 -2.08 3.39
C PRO A 248 15.42 -1.51 4.28
N GLY A 249 15.21 -0.21 4.29
CA GLY A 249 14.20 0.45 5.13
C GLY A 249 14.14 1.96 4.89
N GLY A 250 13.01 2.56 5.28
CA GLY A 250 12.68 3.96 4.97
C GLY A 250 13.71 4.98 5.48
N ALA A 251 14.33 4.75 6.64
CA ALA A 251 15.38 5.64 7.16
C ALA A 251 16.59 5.67 6.21
N LYS A 252 16.98 4.51 5.64
CA LYS A 252 18.10 4.44 4.70
C LYS A 252 17.77 5.11 3.36
N SER A 253 16.53 4.99 2.88
CA SER A 253 16.10 5.71 1.67
C SER A 253 16.19 7.23 1.84
N GLN A 254 15.76 7.75 3.00
CA GLN A 254 15.85 9.17 3.37
C GLN A 254 17.31 9.66 3.41
N GLU A 255 18.21 8.87 4.01
CA GLU A 255 19.64 9.17 4.05
C GLU A 255 20.27 9.21 2.64
N GLN A 256 20.03 8.17 1.82
CA GLN A 256 20.62 8.04 0.48
C GLN A 256 20.23 9.18 -0.45
N ILE A 257 18.93 9.50 -0.50
CA ILE A 257 18.45 10.59 -1.37
C ILE A 257 18.93 11.95 -0.84
N GLY A 258 18.91 12.17 0.47
CA GLY A 258 19.36 13.40 1.10
C GLY A 258 20.85 13.66 0.96
N ALA A 259 21.68 12.61 0.99
CA ALA A 259 23.13 12.69 0.74
C ALA A 259 23.48 12.81 -0.74
N GLY A 260 22.52 12.61 -1.65
CA GLY A 260 22.77 12.57 -3.09
C GLY A 260 23.57 11.34 -3.53
N GLU A 261 23.49 10.25 -2.78
CA GLU A 261 24.01 8.94 -3.18
C GLU A 261 23.24 8.43 -4.40
N VAL A 262 21.93 8.70 -4.43
CA VAL A 262 21.07 8.47 -5.59
C VAL A 262 20.53 9.78 -6.14
N ALA A 263 20.32 9.85 -7.45
CA ALA A 263 19.73 11.03 -8.09
C ALA A 263 18.20 11.03 -7.97
N MET A 264 17.61 9.86 -8.03
CA MET A 264 16.18 9.61 -7.90
C MET A 264 15.94 8.35 -7.09
N SER A 265 14.81 8.27 -6.40
CA SER A 265 14.41 7.09 -5.64
C SER A 265 12.91 6.85 -5.76
N LEU A 266 12.53 5.59 -5.99
CA LEU A 266 11.24 5.09 -5.55
C LEU A 266 11.27 5.10 -4.03
N MET A 267 10.34 5.79 -3.37
CA MET A 267 10.27 5.81 -1.90
C MET A 267 8.91 6.30 -1.41
N TRP A 268 8.67 6.22 -0.12
CA TRP A 268 7.44 6.67 0.51
C TRP A 268 7.44 8.19 0.69
N ASN A 269 6.30 8.85 0.38
CA ASN A 269 6.20 10.32 0.41
C ASN A 269 6.62 10.95 1.74
N GLY A 270 6.27 10.34 2.87
CA GLY A 270 6.66 10.85 4.20
C GLY A 270 8.17 10.87 4.42
N ARG A 271 8.91 9.88 3.88
CA ARG A 271 10.38 9.85 3.96
C ARG A 271 11.03 10.91 3.07
N ALA A 272 10.51 11.10 1.86
CA ALA A 272 10.95 12.17 0.97
C ALA A 272 10.67 13.56 1.58
N TRP A 273 9.48 13.73 2.15
CA TRP A 273 9.10 14.95 2.87
C TRP A 273 10.02 15.22 4.07
N SER A 274 10.32 14.20 4.87
CA SER A 274 11.22 14.32 6.02
C SER A 274 12.63 14.73 5.58
N ALA A 275 13.17 14.13 4.52
CA ALA A 275 14.45 14.54 3.95
C ALA A 275 14.46 16.03 3.57
N LYS A 276 13.38 16.52 2.93
CA LYS A 276 13.22 17.91 2.53
C LYS A 276 12.98 18.85 3.72
N ASN A 277 11.98 18.54 4.55
CA ASN A 277 11.42 19.50 5.49
C ASN A 277 12.04 19.40 6.89
N VAL A 278 12.51 18.21 7.31
CA VAL A 278 13.17 18.01 8.60
C VAL A 278 14.68 18.12 8.45
N ASP A 279 15.27 17.31 7.53
CA ASP A 279 16.73 17.26 7.33
C ASP A 279 17.26 18.39 6.46
N LYS A 280 16.37 19.22 5.86
CA LYS A 280 16.70 20.36 4.99
C LYS A 280 17.59 19.97 3.81
N LYS A 281 17.34 18.79 3.22
CA LYS A 281 18.04 18.27 2.05
C LYS A 281 17.41 18.78 0.74
N PRO A 282 18.17 18.85 -0.35
CA PRO A 282 17.67 19.26 -1.68
C PRO A 282 16.86 18.15 -2.34
N VAL A 283 15.74 17.77 -1.72
CA VAL A 283 14.87 16.67 -2.16
C VAL A 283 13.50 17.23 -2.49
N GLU A 284 12.93 16.76 -3.59
CA GLU A 284 11.58 17.08 -4.04
C GLU A 284 10.82 15.81 -4.41
N ILE A 285 9.48 15.88 -4.44
CA ILE A 285 8.58 14.80 -4.82
C ILE A 285 7.95 15.09 -6.17
N GLN A 286 7.96 14.10 -7.06
CA GLN A 286 7.12 14.06 -8.26
C GLN A 286 5.93 13.14 -7.98
N TRP A 287 4.73 13.71 -8.00
CA TRP A 287 3.48 13.02 -7.68
C TRP A 287 2.84 12.28 -8.84
N ASN A 288 3.19 12.64 -10.09
CA ASN A 288 2.60 12.01 -11.27
C ASN A 288 2.88 10.50 -11.27
N GLN A 289 1.82 9.71 -11.40
CA GLN A 289 1.85 8.25 -11.36
C GLN A 289 2.29 7.68 -9.99
N GLN A 290 2.07 8.38 -8.89
CA GLN A 290 2.23 7.80 -7.56
C GLN A 290 1.35 6.55 -7.40
N ILE A 291 1.77 5.63 -6.53
CA ILE A 291 0.93 4.50 -6.12
C ILE A 291 0.41 4.81 -4.73
N VAL A 292 -0.90 5.04 -4.62
CA VAL A 292 -1.56 5.32 -3.34
C VAL A 292 -1.84 4.01 -2.62
N THR A 293 -1.52 3.94 -1.34
CA THR A 293 -1.68 2.74 -0.52
C THR A 293 -1.92 3.09 0.94
N ALA A 294 -1.97 2.10 1.81
CA ALA A 294 -2.13 2.24 3.25
C ALA A 294 -1.26 1.23 4.00
N ASP A 295 -0.98 1.55 5.26
CA ASP A 295 -0.56 0.57 6.24
C ASP A 295 -1.75 0.18 7.14
N TYR A 296 -1.60 -0.93 7.86
CA TYR A 296 -2.68 -1.54 8.61
C TYR A 296 -2.19 -2.05 9.95
N LEU A 297 -3.03 -1.91 10.99
CA LEU A 297 -2.80 -2.55 12.28
C LEU A 297 -3.40 -3.94 12.31
N VAL A 298 -2.60 -4.90 12.78
CA VAL A 298 -2.98 -6.29 13.02
C VAL A 298 -2.58 -6.72 14.44
N VAL A 299 -3.20 -7.80 14.92
CA VAL A 299 -2.85 -8.46 16.19
C VAL A 299 -2.40 -9.88 15.88
N PRO A 300 -1.13 -10.26 16.16
CA PRO A 300 -0.67 -11.63 15.97
C PRO A 300 -1.47 -12.62 16.82
N LYS A 301 -1.80 -13.77 16.24
CA LYS A 301 -2.56 -14.82 16.91
C LYS A 301 -1.79 -15.37 18.12
N GLY A 302 -2.46 -15.37 19.25
CA GLY A 302 -1.85 -15.79 20.52
C GLY A 302 -1.12 -14.67 21.26
N SER A 303 -1.28 -13.39 20.86
CA SER A 303 -0.80 -12.25 21.64
C SER A 303 -1.31 -12.35 23.08
N PRO A 304 -0.40 -12.24 24.09
CA PRO A 304 -0.78 -12.33 25.49
C PRO A 304 -1.63 -11.14 25.97
N ASN A 305 -1.64 -10.04 25.21
CA ASN A 305 -2.32 -8.79 25.55
C ASN A 305 -3.41 -8.42 24.53
N LYS A 306 -4.02 -9.42 23.87
CA LYS A 306 -5.01 -9.23 22.80
C LYS A 306 -6.06 -8.16 23.11
N ASP A 307 -6.71 -8.22 24.29
CA ASP A 307 -7.79 -7.29 24.64
C ASP A 307 -7.27 -5.85 24.79
N ALA A 308 -6.06 -5.69 25.31
CA ALA A 308 -5.41 -4.39 25.42
C ALA A 308 -5.00 -3.86 24.04
N ALA A 309 -4.53 -4.73 23.15
CA ALA A 309 -4.23 -4.41 21.76
C ALA A 309 -5.48 -3.94 21.01
N MET A 310 -6.63 -4.63 21.17
CA MET A 310 -7.90 -4.22 20.57
C MET A 310 -8.36 -2.85 21.05
N ASN A 311 -8.23 -2.56 22.36
CA ASN A 311 -8.53 -1.23 22.90
C ASN A 311 -7.62 -0.14 22.34
N PHE A 312 -6.33 -0.44 22.15
CA PHE A 312 -5.40 0.49 21.53
C PHE A 312 -5.76 0.77 20.06
N ILE A 313 -6.01 -0.28 19.26
CA ILE A 313 -6.41 -0.15 17.85
C ILE A 313 -7.73 0.63 17.75
N ALA A 314 -8.71 0.34 18.59
CA ALA A 314 -9.98 1.08 18.61
C ALA A 314 -9.77 2.57 18.89
N TRP A 315 -8.87 2.91 19.80
CA TRP A 315 -8.56 4.28 20.14
C TRP A 315 -7.78 5.00 19.02
N THR A 316 -6.79 4.34 18.40
CA THR A 316 -5.99 4.93 17.31
C THR A 316 -6.81 5.17 16.04
N THR A 317 -7.80 4.32 15.76
CA THR A 317 -8.67 4.43 14.58
C THR A 317 -9.84 5.42 14.74
N CYS A 318 -10.05 5.98 15.92
CA CYS A 318 -10.96 7.10 16.13
C CYS A 318 -10.48 8.36 15.39
N ALA A 319 -11.40 9.15 14.83
CA ALA A 319 -11.10 10.26 13.93
C ALA A 319 -9.97 11.19 14.38
N ASN A 320 -10.08 11.76 15.59
CA ASN A 320 -9.06 12.72 16.08
C ASN A 320 -7.70 12.06 16.33
N ASN A 321 -7.70 10.81 16.80
CA ASN A 321 -6.47 10.09 17.10
C ASN A 321 -5.83 9.55 15.83
N ASN A 322 -6.66 9.09 14.87
CA ASN A 322 -6.18 8.58 13.57
C ASN A 322 -5.43 9.65 12.77
N ALA A 323 -5.84 10.92 12.88
CA ALA A 323 -5.16 12.03 12.25
C ALA A 323 -3.85 12.45 12.95
N ALA A 324 -3.60 12.03 14.21
CA ALA A 324 -2.51 12.58 15.03
C ALA A 324 -1.10 12.40 14.43
N PRO A 325 -0.73 11.29 13.78
CA PRO A 325 0.57 11.16 13.12
C PRO A 325 0.81 12.21 12.03
N SER A 326 -0.24 12.75 11.39
CA SER A 326 -0.12 13.78 10.36
C SER A 326 0.48 15.10 10.90
N ASN A 327 0.55 15.27 12.23
CA ASN A 327 1.24 16.40 12.85
C ASN A 327 2.77 16.33 12.68
N TYR A 328 3.31 15.18 12.33
CA TYR A 328 4.75 14.90 12.31
C TYR A 328 5.28 14.44 10.97
N ILE A 329 4.42 13.77 10.18
CA ILE A 329 4.75 13.23 8.87
C ILE A 329 3.50 13.27 7.98
N PRO A 330 3.59 13.58 6.66
CA PRO A 330 2.42 13.71 5.78
C PRO A 330 1.89 12.33 5.36
N TYR A 331 1.42 11.55 6.32
CA TYR A 331 0.61 10.37 6.09
C TYR A 331 -0.84 10.67 6.47
N GLY A 332 -1.77 10.30 5.58
CA GLY A 332 -3.18 10.64 5.73
C GLY A 332 -3.89 9.67 6.67
N PRO A 333 -4.94 10.12 7.37
CA PRO A 333 -5.79 9.23 8.15
C PRO A 333 -6.64 8.32 7.25
N THR A 334 -7.03 7.18 7.79
CA THR A 334 -7.97 6.23 7.16
C THR A 334 -9.41 6.39 7.67
N ASN A 335 -9.63 7.09 8.78
CA ASN A 335 -10.97 7.41 9.26
C ASN A 335 -11.54 8.59 8.45
N VAL A 336 -12.72 8.41 7.86
CA VAL A 336 -13.36 9.40 6.96
C VAL A 336 -13.73 10.72 7.65
N ASN A 337 -13.84 10.72 8.97
CA ASN A 337 -14.14 11.90 9.79
C ASN A 337 -12.88 12.59 10.34
N ALA A 338 -11.70 12.00 10.11
CA ALA A 338 -10.45 12.53 10.59
C ALA A 338 -10.00 13.73 9.75
N VAL A 339 -9.44 14.74 10.42
CA VAL A 339 -8.90 15.94 9.76
C VAL A 339 -7.39 15.97 9.98
N ALA A 340 -6.64 15.78 8.90
CA ALA A 340 -5.19 15.85 8.91
C ALA A 340 -4.70 17.28 9.25
N ASN A 341 -3.47 17.37 9.75
CA ASN A 341 -2.86 18.65 10.08
C ASN A 341 -2.80 19.58 8.84
N PRO A 342 -3.29 20.83 8.94
CA PRO A 342 -3.22 21.79 7.85
C PRO A 342 -1.81 22.04 7.29
N ASP A 343 -0.77 21.90 8.13
CA ASP A 343 0.62 22.13 7.73
C ASP A 343 1.19 20.98 6.87
N THR A 344 0.58 19.80 6.90
CA THR A 344 1.02 18.62 6.16
C THR A 344 0.03 18.17 5.09
N VAL A 345 -1.21 18.66 5.10
CA VAL A 345 -2.28 18.22 4.21
C VAL A 345 -1.94 18.36 2.72
N ALA A 346 -1.17 19.38 2.34
CA ALA A 346 -0.73 19.60 0.97
C ALA A 346 0.24 18.51 0.47
N ASP A 347 0.91 17.81 1.39
CA ASP A 347 1.91 16.78 1.10
C ASP A 347 1.38 15.35 1.33
N LEU A 348 0.07 15.19 1.57
CA LEU A 348 -0.56 13.88 1.65
C LEU A 348 -0.68 13.24 0.25
N SER A 349 -0.47 11.95 0.17
CA SER A 349 -0.67 11.18 -1.06
C SER A 349 -2.09 11.33 -1.60
N VAL A 350 -3.09 11.20 -0.74
CA VAL A 350 -4.51 11.33 -1.12
C VAL A 350 -4.88 12.73 -1.63
N THR A 351 -4.21 13.78 -1.14
CA THR A 351 -4.41 15.16 -1.62
C THR A 351 -3.81 15.37 -3.02
N ASN A 352 -2.73 14.65 -3.32
CA ASN A 352 -2.01 14.71 -4.59
C ASN A 352 -2.45 13.61 -5.58
N ALA A 353 -3.46 12.81 -5.23
CA ALA A 353 -3.97 11.78 -6.10
C ALA A 353 -4.81 12.37 -7.24
N ASP A 354 -4.61 11.86 -8.44
CA ASP A 354 -5.31 12.27 -9.66
C ASP A 354 -5.63 11.06 -10.56
N ALA A 355 -6.10 11.31 -11.76
CA ALA A 355 -6.43 10.26 -12.72
C ALA A 355 -5.22 9.41 -13.19
N ASN A 356 -3.98 9.88 -12.94
CA ASN A 356 -2.76 9.16 -13.26
C ASN A 356 -2.21 8.38 -12.05
N SER A 357 -2.81 8.53 -10.89
CA SER A 357 -2.42 7.77 -9.71
C SER A 357 -2.80 6.30 -9.86
N ALA A 358 -1.92 5.42 -9.41
CA ALA A 358 -2.14 3.98 -9.34
C ALA A 358 -2.51 3.54 -7.93
N TYR A 359 -3.01 2.31 -7.82
CA TYR A 359 -3.33 1.66 -6.56
C TYR A 359 -2.85 0.23 -6.62
N PHE A 360 -2.44 -0.34 -5.50
CA PHE A 360 -2.18 -1.77 -5.43
C PHE A 360 -3.49 -2.56 -5.50
N ASP A 361 -3.42 -3.74 -6.11
CA ASP A 361 -4.44 -4.79 -5.96
C ASP A 361 -3.94 -5.75 -4.88
N ASP A 362 -4.26 -5.43 -3.62
CA ASP A 362 -3.82 -6.18 -2.45
C ASP A 362 -4.19 -7.66 -2.53
N ALA A 363 -5.40 -7.96 -3.02
CA ALA A 363 -5.87 -9.35 -3.15
C ALA A 363 -5.03 -10.10 -4.19
N TRP A 364 -4.79 -9.48 -5.34
CA TRP A 364 -3.94 -10.07 -6.37
C TRP A 364 -2.50 -10.28 -5.88
N LEU A 365 -1.93 -9.30 -5.18
CA LEU A 365 -0.57 -9.39 -4.63
C LEU A 365 -0.44 -10.54 -3.63
N VAL A 366 -1.40 -10.69 -2.72
CA VAL A 366 -1.42 -11.79 -1.75
C VAL A 366 -1.55 -13.15 -2.45
N ASP A 367 -2.47 -13.28 -3.41
CA ASP A 367 -2.68 -14.52 -4.15
C ASP A 367 -1.49 -14.92 -5.03
N ASN A 368 -0.69 -13.95 -5.48
CA ASN A 368 0.45 -14.15 -6.38
C ASN A 368 1.81 -13.90 -5.72
N PHE A 369 1.85 -13.68 -4.40
CA PHE A 369 3.06 -13.32 -3.65
C PHE A 369 4.27 -14.19 -4.01
N ALA A 370 4.10 -15.51 -3.99
CA ALA A 370 5.20 -16.44 -4.27
C ALA A 370 5.80 -16.25 -5.67
N ALA A 371 4.98 -15.97 -6.68
CA ALA A 371 5.46 -15.75 -8.04
C ALA A 371 6.16 -14.38 -8.18
N VAL A 372 5.62 -13.35 -7.53
CA VAL A 372 6.20 -12.00 -7.52
C VAL A 372 7.55 -12.00 -6.81
N ASP A 373 7.63 -12.64 -5.64
CA ASP A 373 8.87 -12.75 -4.85
C ASP A 373 9.93 -13.60 -5.57
N GLU A 374 9.54 -14.72 -6.17
CA GLU A 374 10.45 -15.53 -6.99
C GLU A 374 11.00 -14.73 -8.19
N ALA A 375 10.14 -14.01 -8.89
CA ALA A 375 10.56 -13.19 -10.03
C ALA A 375 11.53 -12.08 -9.61
N TYR A 376 11.25 -11.40 -8.48
CA TYR A 376 12.12 -10.37 -7.92
C TYR A 376 13.48 -10.94 -7.52
N ASN A 377 13.51 -12.01 -6.73
CA ASN A 377 14.74 -12.61 -6.23
C ASN A 377 15.60 -13.17 -7.39
N ASN A 378 14.99 -13.81 -8.39
CA ASN A 378 15.68 -14.28 -9.58
C ASN A 378 16.29 -13.10 -10.36
N TRP A 379 15.52 -12.03 -10.56
CA TRP A 379 16.01 -10.83 -11.25
C TRP A 379 17.16 -10.16 -10.47
N LYS A 380 17.02 -10.00 -9.17
CA LYS A 380 18.02 -9.30 -8.33
C LYS A 380 19.36 -10.03 -8.30
N THR A 381 19.36 -11.35 -8.33
CA THR A 381 20.57 -12.18 -8.20
C THR A 381 21.29 -12.46 -9.51
N GLN A 382 20.69 -12.21 -10.66
CA GLN A 382 21.34 -12.30 -11.99
C GLN A 382 22.29 -11.12 -12.22
#